data_663aa5c2072e80388c83e17f8e6426f9
#
_entry.id   663aa5c2072e80388c83e17f8e6426f9
#
_cell.length_a   1.000
_cell.length_b   1.000
_cell.length_c   1.000
_cell.angle_alpha   90.00
_cell.angle_beta   90.00
_cell.angle_gamma   90.00
#
_symmetry.space_group_name_H-M   'P 1'
#
loop_
_entity.id
_entity.type
_entity.pdbx_description
1 polymer ?
#
loop_
_entity_poly.entity_id
_entity_poly.type
_entity_poly.pdbx_seq_one_letter_code
_entity_poly.pdbx_strand_id
1 'polypeptide(L)'
;MGSIGSAYERELRSVLAGEIKGVRAVTKSCSEMERIQAMKVTNRPFLVVRAPGSGSEGTGDLLALRGDICFPIEVKSSKSKKLYLSGRTFDQLEALRDVGNRCGLLPLYAYRLK
;
A
#
# COMPACT_ATOMS: atom_id res chain seq x y z
N MET A 1 -2.66 13.19 15.61
CA MET A 1 -1.60 12.22 15.91
C MET A 1 -1.88 10.92 15.17
N GLY A 2 -0.94 10.48 14.36
CA GLY A 2 -1.13 9.26 13.59
C GLY A 2 -0.93 8.01 14.42
N SER A 3 -1.74 6.97 14.16
CA SER A 3 -1.50 5.64 14.68
C SER A 3 -0.29 5.01 13.99
N ILE A 4 0.16 3.85 14.49
CA ILE A 4 1.22 3.08 13.83
C ILE A 4 0.79 2.71 12.40
N GLY A 5 -0.49 2.36 12.20
CA GLY A 5 -1.02 2.08 10.87
C GLY A 5 -0.89 3.27 9.94
N SER A 6 -1.19 4.47 10.43
CA SER A 6 -1.05 5.70 9.65
C SER A 6 0.41 5.96 9.27
N ALA A 7 1.36 5.62 10.15
CA ALA A 7 2.79 5.76 9.85
C ALA A 7 3.20 4.85 8.69
N TYR A 8 2.71 3.62 8.65
CA TYR A 8 3.01 2.68 7.56
C TYR A 8 2.34 3.09 6.25
N GLU A 9 1.16 3.70 6.32
CA GLU A 9 0.53 4.29 5.12
C GLU A 9 1.41 5.37 4.53
N ARG A 10 1.92 6.27 5.37
CA ARG A 10 2.81 7.35 4.91
C ARG A 10 4.12 6.79 4.37
N GLU A 11 4.65 5.74 5.01
CA GLU A 11 5.87 5.07 4.54
C GLU A 11 5.68 4.53 3.13
N LEU A 12 4.60 3.77 2.91
CA LEU A 12 4.31 3.19 1.60
C LEU A 12 4.04 4.28 0.56
N ARG A 13 3.32 5.33 0.96
CA ARG A 13 3.04 6.45 0.06
C ARG A 13 4.34 7.07 -0.45
N SER A 14 5.30 7.31 0.43
CA SER A 14 6.57 7.92 0.01
C SER A 14 7.35 7.03 -0.94
N VAL A 15 7.29 5.71 -0.75
CA VAL A 15 7.93 4.75 -1.64
C VAL A 15 7.29 4.79 -3.02
N LEU A 16 5.97 4.70 -3.08
CA LEU A 16 5.24 4.68 -4.36
C LEU A 16 5.34 6.02 -5.09
N ALA A 17 5.42 7.11 -4.34
CA ALA A 17 5.61 8.44 -4.92
C ALA A 17 7.04 8.67 -5.44
N GLY A 18 7.93 7.69 -5.27
CA GLY A 18 9.28 7.74 -5.80
C GLY A 18 10.23 8.62 -5.00
N GLU A 19 9.94 8.86 -3.74
CA GLU A 19 10.82 9.65 -2.87
C GLU A 19 12.03 8.80 -2.49
N ILE A 20 13.20 9.25 -2.87
CA ILE A 20 14.45 8.49 -2.68
C ILE A 20 14.68 8.14 -1.21
N LYS A 21 14.45 9.07 -0.30
CA LYS A 21 14.61 8.83 1.13
C LYS A 21 13.67 7.74 1.63
N GLY A 22 12.43 7.72 1.14
CA GLY A 22 11.46 6.71 1.51
C GLY A 22 11.87 5.33 1.04
N VAL A 23 12.29 5.23 -0.22
CA VAL A 23 12.74 3.95 -0.78
C VAL A 23 13.96 3.42 -0.02
N ARG A 24 14.93 4.28 0.26
CA ARG A 24 16.12 3.89 1.01
C ARG A 24 15.78 3.41 2.41
N ALA A 25 14.85 4.10 3.08
CA ALA A 25 14.46 3.74 4.44
C ALA A 25 13.83 2.36 4.52
N VAL A 26 12.90 2.04 3.62
CA VAL A 26 12.19 0.74 3.66
C VAL A 26 13.04 -0.42 3.14
N THR A 27 14.09 -0.15 2.37
CA THR A 27 14.95 -1.20 1.82
C THR A 27 16.28 -1.35 2.57
N LYS A 28 16.38 -0.73 3.73
CA LYS A 28 17.62 -0.66 4.50
C LYS A 28 18.23 -2.02 4.80
N SER A 29 17.39 -3.02 5.10
CA SER A 29 17.82 -4.38 5.41
C SER A 29 17.71 -5.32 4.20
N CYS A 30 17.40 -4.81 3.04
CA CYS A 30 17.29 -5.63 1.83
C CYS A 30 18.65 -5.87 1.18
N SER A 31 18.73 -6.87 0.30
CA SER A 31 19.92 -7.11 -0.50
C SER A 31 20.14 -5.96 -1.49
N GLU A 32 21.35 -5.90 -2.05
CA GLU A 32 21.65 -4.89 -3.06
C GLU A 32 20.74 -5.01 -4.29
N MET A 33 20.49 -6.24 -4.73
CA MET A 33 19.58 -6.48 -5.87
C MET A 33 18.18 -5.97 -5.58
N GLU A 34 17.68 -6.25 -4.39
CA GLU A 34 16.34 -5.79 -3.99
C GLU A 34 16.28 -4.27 -3.92
N ARG A 35 17.33 -3.62 -3.41
CA ARG A 35 17.40 -2.15 -3.37
C ARG A 35 17.41 -1.55 -4.76
N ILE A 36 18.15 -2.14 -5.70
CA ILE A 36 18.18 -1.68 -7.09
C ILE A 36 16.79 -1.79 -7.72
N GLN A 37 16.11 -2.92 -7.50
CA GLN A 37 14.76 -3.11 -8.04
C GLN A 37 13.78 -2.09 -7.45
N ALA A 38 13.85 -1.86 -6.16
CA ALA A 38 12.96 -0.92 -5.48
C ALA A 38 13.17 0.52 -5.97
N MET A 39 14.43 0.88 -6.27
CA MET A 39 14.75 2.23 -6.76
C MET A 39 14.15 2.55 -8.12
N LYS A 40 13.74 1.56 -8.88
CA LYS A 40 13.12 1.78 -10.19
C LYS A 40 11.84 2.62 -10.10
N VAL A 41 11.16 2.60 -8.96
CA VAL A 41 9.95 3.39 -8.77
C VAL A 41 10.23 4.89 -8.87
N THR A 42 11.47 5.32 -8.58
CA THR A 42 11.83 6.74 -8.68
C THR A 42 11.79 7.26 -10.11
N ASN A 43 11.91 6.37 -11.10
CA ASN A 43 11.86 6.73 -12.52
C ASN A 43 10.43 6.77 -13.06
N ARG A 44 9.54 5.98 -12.48
CA ARG A 44 8.12 5.96 -12.86
C ARG A 44 7.25 5.92 -11.60
N PRO A 45 7.16 7.05 -10.90
CA PRO A 45 6.42 7.09 -9.64
C PRO A 45 4.92 7.09 -9.85
N PHE A 46 4.22 6.81 -8.76
CA PHE A 46 2.76 6.91 -8.71
C PHE A 46 2.34 8.23 -8.07
N LEU A 47 1.20 8.73 -8.50
CA LEU A 47 0.48 9.74 -7.73
C LEU A 47 -0.32 8.98 -6.67
N VAL A 48 -0.07 9.25 -5.40
CA VAL A 48 -0.68 8.51 -4.31
C VAL A 48 -1.59 9.40 -3.50
N VAL A 49 -2.82 8.94 -3.30
CA VAL A 49 -3.84 9.64 -2.52
C VAL A 49 -4.20 8.78 -1.33
N ARG A 50 -4.20 9.37 -0.12
CA ARG A 50 -4.64 8.69 1.09
C ARG A 50 -6.14 8.90 1.27
N ALA A 51 -6.85 7.82 1.57
CA ALA A 51 -8.27 7.93 1.91
C ALA A 51 -8.42 8.58 3.29
N PRO A 52 -9.37 9.48 3.46
CA PRO A 52 -9.54 10.15 4.75
C PRO A 52 -10.16 9.25 5.80
N GLY A 53 -9.59 9.25 7.00
CA GLY A 53 -10.13 8.61 8.19
C GLY A 53 -10.53 7.16 8.01
N SER A 54 -11.77 6.84 8.36
CA SER A 54 -12.32 5.50 8.20
C SER A 54 -12.63 5.16 6.75
N GLY A 55 -12.49 6.14 5.87
CA GLY A 55 -12.60 5.95 4.43
C GLY A 55 -13.93 5.40 3.95
N SER A 56 -14.03 5.29 2.63
CA SER A 56 -15.13 4.57 1.99
C SER A 56 -14.74 3.11 1.82
N GLU A 57 -15.68 2.21 2.01
CA GLU A 57 -15.44 0.80 1.78
C GLU A 57 -15.02 0.57 0.33
N GLY A 58 -14.02 -0.28 0.15
CA GLY A 58 -13.54 -0.67 -1.17
C GLY A 58 -12.50 0.24 -1.79
N THR A 59 -12.22 1.40 -1.20
CA THR A 59 -11.13 2.26 -1.69
C THR A 59 -9.77 1.91 -1.08
N GLY A 60 -9.78 1.23 0.08
CA GLY A 60 -8.57 0.94 0.83
C GLY A 60 -8.06 2.19 1.54
N ASP A 61 -6.81 2.12 1.97
CA ASP A 61 -6.16 3.22 2.68
C ASP A 61 -5.48 4.18 1.73
N LEU A 62 -5.02 3.70 0.58
CA LEU A 62 -4.31 4.48 -0.43
C LEU A 62 -4.84 4.16 -1.81
N LEU A 63 -4.78 5.16 -2.67
CA LEU A 63 -4.96 4.96 -4.11
C LEU A 63 -3.66 5.33 -4.80
N ALA A 64 -3.08 4.41 -5.53
CA ALA A 64 -1.86 4.64 -6.31
C ALA A 64 -2.24 4.73 -7.78
N LEU A 65 -1.94 5.87 -8.40
CA LEU A 65 -2.36 6.18 -9.76
C LEU A 65 -1.15 6.42 -10.65
N ARG A 66 -1.16 5.77 -11.80
CA ARG A 66 -0.16 5.99 -12.84
C ARG A 66 -0.84 5.70 -14.18
N GLY A 67 -0.33 6.27 -15.26
CA GLY A 67 -0.99 6.16 -16.56
C GLY A 67 -1.17 4.74 -17.08
N ASP A 68 -0.30 3.82 -16.65
CA ASP A 68 -0.35 2.42 -17.10
C ASP A 68 -1.12 1.51 -16.15
N ILE A 69 -1.19 1.84 -14.86
CA ILE A 69 -1.85 0.99 -13.88
C ILE A 69 -2.25 1.78 -12.64
N CYS A 70 -3.38 1.38 -12.03
CA CYS A 70 -3.91 2.01 -10.83
C CYS A 70 -4.29 0.94 -9.82
N PHE A 71 -4.02 1.19 -8.52
CA PHE A 71 -4.32 0.23 -7.47
C PHE A 71 -5.04 0.89 -6.30
N PRO A 72 -6.17 0.33 -5.83
CA PRO A 72 -6.59 0.56 -4.45
C PRO A 72 -5.78 -0.35 -3.51
N ILE A 73 -5.25 0.19 -2.43
CA ILE A 73 -4.33 -0.52 -1.53
C ILE A 73 -4.85 -0.46 -0.09
N GLU A 74 -4.97 -1.62 0.53
CA GLU A 74 -5.25 -1.74 1.96
C GLU A 74 -3.94 -2.04 2.68
N VAL A 75 -3.57 -1.20 3.65
CA VAL A 75 -2.32 -1.35 4.40
C VAL A 75 -2.61 -2.04 5.73
N LYS A 76 -1.93 -3.14 5.97
CA LYS A 76 -2.02 -3.90 7.21
C LYS A 76 -0.64 -4.09 7.82
N SER A 77 -0.57 -4.10 9.14
CA SER A 77 0.68 -4.36 9.84
C SER A 77 0.44 -5.31 10.99
N SER A 78 1.41 -6.17 11.26
CA SER A 78 1.32 -7.17 12.33
C SER A 78 2.70 -7.74 12.60
N LYS A 79 2.87 -8.32 13.77
CA LYS A 79 4.06 -9.12 14.12
C LYS A 79 3.95 -10.53 13.56
N SER A 80 2.74 -10.96 13.18
CA SER A 80 2.50 -12.28 12.60
C SER A 80 2.91 -12.29 11.13
N LYS A 81 3.50 -13.41 10.69
CA LYS A 81 3.83 -13.60 9.27
C LYS A 81 2.61 -13.89 8.40
N LYS A 82 1.45 -14.11 9.02
CA LYS A 82 0.21 -14.42 8.31
C LYS A 82 -0.82 -13.33 8.51
N LEU A 83 -1.52 -13.00 7.43
CA LEU A 83 -2.68 -12.12 7.48
C LEU A 83 -3.92 -12.98 7.64
N TYR A 84 -4.61 -12.81 8.75
CA TYR A 84 -5.84 -13.56 9.02
C TYR A 84 -7.04 -12.80 8.47
N LEU A 85 -7.81 -13.46 7.62
CA LEU A 85 -8.98 -12.88 6.96
C LEU A 85 -10.24 -13.33 7.69
N SER A 86 -10.65 -12.56 8.70
CA SER A 86 -11.85 -12.83 9.46
C SER A 86 -12.48 -11.52 9.93
N GLY A 87 -13.78 -11.53 10.19
CA GLY A 87 -14.50 -10.37 10.68
C GLY A 87 -14.32 -9.17 9.76
N ARG A 88 -13.93 -8.03 10.35
CA ARG A 88 -13.76 -6.79 9.62
C ARG A 88 -12.74 -6.89 8.50
N THR A 89 -11.65 -7.65 8.70
CA THR A 89 -10.62 -7.82 7.66
C THR A 89 -11.19 -8.52 6.44
N PHE A 90 -12.04 -9.53 6.67
CA PHE A 90 -12.70 -10.22 5.56
C PHE A 90 -13.66 -9.29 4.83
N ASP A 91 -14.43 -8.48 5.55
CA ASP A 91 -15.36 -7.54 4.94
C ASP A 91 -14.64 -6.50 4.11
N GLN A 92 -13.48 -6.01 4.59
CA GLN A 92 -12.65 -5.08 3.84
C GLN A 92 -12.11 -5.71 2.56
N LEU A 93 -11.71 -6.97 2.62
CA LEU A 93 -11.25 -7.71 1.44
C LEU A 93 -12.35 -7.83 0.40
N GLU A 94 -13.55 -8.22 0.83
CA GLU A 94 -14.69 -8.38 -0.08
C GLU A 94 -15.04 -7.04 -0.75
N ALA A 95 -15.08 -5.96 0.02
CA ALA A 95 -15.36 -4.63 -0.52
C ALA A 95 -14.31 -4.20 -1.53
N LEU A 96 -13.04 -4.44 -1.23
CA LEU A 96 -11.93 -4.08 -2.10
C LEU A 96 -11.97 -4.90 -3.40
N ARG A 97 -12.25 -6.19 -3.31
CA ARG A 97 -12.38 -7.06 -4.48
C ARG A 97 -13.54 -6.62 -5.37
N ASP A 98 -14.67 -6.25 -4.75
CA ASP A 98 -15.83 -5.80 -5.49
C ASP A 98 -15.52 -4.52 -6.29
N VAL A 99 -14.85 -3.56 -5.67
CA VAL A 99 -14.43 -2.34 -6.36
C VAL A 99 -13.46 -2.68 -7.49
N GLY A 100 -12.50 -3.56 -7.25
CA GLY A 100 -11.57 -3.99 -8.27
C GLY A 100 -12.27 -4.58 -9.48
N ASN A 101 -13.24 -5.47 -9.24
CA ASN A 101 -13.99 -6.12 -10.32
C ASN A 101 -14.87 -5.14 -11.09
N ARG A 102 -15.57 -4.25 -10.38
CA ARG A 102 -16.46 -3.28 -11.03
C ARG A 102 -15.71 -2.21 -11.81
N CYS A 103 -14.56 -1.80 -11.31
CA CYS A 103 -13.82 -0.68 -11.89
C CYS A 103 -12.65 -1.10 -12.77
N GLY A 104 -12.40 -2.40 -12.91
CA GLY A 104 -11.27 -2.90 -13.67
C GLY A 104 -9.92 -2.58 -13.05
N LEU A 105 -9.88 -2.46 -11.72
CA LEU A 105 -8.65 -2.17 -10.98
C LEU A 105 -8.11 -3.41 -10.31
N LEU A 106 -6.81 -3.44 -10.05
CA LEU A 106 -6.15 -4.51 -9.31
C LEU A 106 -5.99 -4.09 -7.86
N PRO A 107 -6.80 -4.62 -6.94
CA PRO A 107 -6.64 -4.26 -5.52
C PRO A 107 -5.45 -4.99 -4.91
N LEU A 108 -4.78 -4.33 -3.96
CA LEU A 108 -3.61 -4.87 -3.29
C LEU A 108 -3.73 -4.76 -1.78
N TYR A 109 -3.17 -5.75 -1.09
CA TYR A 109 -2.85 -5.65 0.31
C TYR A 109 -1.36 -5.39 0.46
N ALA A 110 -1.00 -4.32 1.16
CA ALA A 110 0.38 -4.05 1.52
C ALA A 110 0.55 -4.46 2.98
N TYR A 111 1.22 -5.57 3.20
CA TYR A 111 1.39 -6.14 4.54
C TYR A 111 2.75 -5.77 5.10
N ARG A 112 2.75 -4.96 6.17
CA ARG A 112 3.97 -4.55 6.84
C ARG A 112 4.24 -5.48 8.02
N LEU A 113 5.28 -6.28 7.91
CA LEU A 113 5.70 -7.17 8.99
C LEU A 113 6.54 -6.35 9.98
N LYS A 114 6.13 -6.39 11.22
CA LYS A 114 6.82 -5.69 12.30
C LYS A 114 7.98 -6.51 12.84
#